data_127997ece550c3aa51ee9f8d28853c93
#
_entry.id   127997ece550c3aa51ee9f8d28853c93
#
_cell.length_a   1.000
_cell.length_b   1.000
_cell.length_c   1.000
_cell.angle_alpha   90.00
_cell.angle_beta   90.00
_cell.angle_gamma   90.00
#
_symmetry.space_group_name_H-M   'P 1'
#
loop_
_entity.id
_entity.type
_entity.pdbx_description
1 polymer ?
#
loop_
_entity_poly.entity_id
_entity_poly.type
_entity_poly.pdbx_seq_one_letter_code
_entity_poly.pdbx_strand_id
1 'polypeptide(L)' 'MKFEVYFDGENWCARGIGVGIFTQGKTLDELTENIKEAASLHFEDVLESGEGLKILSISEFEVQPLAKASSC' A
#
# COMPACT_ATOMS: atom_id res chain seq x y z
N MET A 1 4.14 0.62 11.59
CA MET A 1 4.36 1.55 10.47
C MET A 1 3.13 1.60 9.60
N LYS A 2 2.95 2.67 8.89
CA LYS A 2 1.75 2.90 8.10
C LYS A 2 2.09 3.12 6.64
N PHE A 3 1.26 2.57 5.77
CA PHE A 3 1.36 2.78 4.33
C PHE A 3 0.03 3.26 3.80
N GLU A 4 0.10 4.19 2.84
CA GLU A 4 -1.06 4.62 2.10
C GLU A 4 -1.09 3.83 0.81
N VAL A 5 -2.21 3.16 0.53
CA VAL A 5 -2.37 2.30 -0.64
C VAL A 5 -3.39 2.93 -1.57
N TYR A 6 -3.04 3.06 -2.83
CA TYR A 6 -3.92 3.66 -3.82
C TYR A 6 -3.67 3.04 -5.19
N PHE A 7 -4.64 3.18 -6.08
CA PHE A 7 -4.53 2.69 -7.45
C PHE A 7 -4.29 3.90 -8.35
N ASP A 8 -3.23 3.84 -9.15
CA ASP A 8 -2.85 4.99 -9.97
C ASP A 8 -3.43 4.92 -11.40
N GLY A 9 -4.31 3.97 -11.67
CA GLY A 9 -4.88 3.74 -13.00
C GLY A 9 -4.25 2.56 -13.71
N GLU A 10 -3.13 2.10 -13.23
CA GLU A 10 -2.42 1.00 -13.84
C GLU A 10 -1.92 0.00 -12.81
N ASN A 11 -1.41 0.48 -11.71
CA ASN A 11 -0.87 -0.37 -10.65
C ASN A 11 -1.42 0.05 -9.29
N TRP A 12 -1.39 -0.90 -8.36
CA TRP A 12 -1.62 -0.59 -6.95
C TRP A 12 -0.31 -0.11 -6.37
N CYS A 13 -0.35 1.00 -5.68
CA CYS A 13 0.84 1.65 -5.14
C CYS A 13 0.76 1.75 -3.64
N ALA A 14 1.91 1.71 -2.98
CA ALA A 14 1.98 1.89 -1.54
C ALA A 14 3.09 2.87 -1.23
N ARG A 15 2.77 3.84 -0.39
CA ARG A 15 3.71 4.86 0.04
C ARG A 15 3.77 4.85 1.55
N GLY A 16 4.97 4.76 2.11
CA GLY A 16 5.15 4.81 3.55
C GLY A 16 4.82 6.19 4.09
N ILE A 17 4.11 6.22 5.21
CA ILE A 17 3.78 7.47 5.87
C ILE A 17 4.85 7.70 6.94
N GLY A 18 5.65 8.73 6.74
CA GLY A 18 6.74 9.01 7.66
C GLY A 18 8.00 8.20 7.41
N VAL A 19 8.02 7.38 6.37
CA VAL A 19 9.22 6.64 5.98
C VAL A 19 9.36 6.73 4.47
N GLY A 20 10.58 6.64 4.00
CA GLY A 20 10.85 6.81 2.57
C GLY A 20 10.79 5.51 1.81
N ILE A 21 9.63 4.85 1.86
CA ILE A 21 9.42 3.59 1.15
C ILE A 21 8.29 3.77 0.16
N PHE A 22 8.51 3.33 -1.07
CA PHE A 22 7.49 3.31 -2.09
C PHE A 22 7.58 1.98 -2.83
N THR A 23 6.45 1.34 -3.08
CA THR A 23 6.43 0.12 -3.86
C THR A 23 5.10 0.03 -4.60
N GLN A 24 5.01 -0.89 -5.54
CA GLN A 24 3.80 -1.06 -6.33
C GLN A 24 3.64 -2.52 -6.73
N GLY A 25 2.46 -2.86 -7.22
CA GLY A 25 2.15 -4.19 -7.69
C GLY A 25 0.95 -4.15 -8.59
N LYS A 26 0.76 -5.19 -9.38
CA LYS A 26 -0.36 -5.25 -10.29
C LYS A 26 -1.66 -5.63 -9.60
N THR A 27 -1.56 -6.32 -8.49
CA THR A 27 -2.71 -6.72 -7.67
C THR A 27 -2.45 -6.32 -6.24
N LEU A 28 -3.49 -6.31 -5.42
CA LEU A 28 -3.34 -6.03 -3.99
C LEU A 28 -2.50 -7.10 -3.30
N ASP A 29 -2.63 -8.35 -3.71
CA ASP A 29 -1.83 -9.43 -3.13
C ASP A 29 -0.36 -9.22 -3.45
N GLU A 30 -0.04 -8.90 -4.67
CA GLU A 30 1.33 -8.63 -5.07
C GLU A 30 1.88 -7.43 -4.33
N LEU A 31 1.07 -6.37 -4.22
CA LEU A 31 1.47 -5.19 -3.49
C LEU A 31 1.80 -5.51 -2.03
N THR A 32 0.95 -6.32 -1.39
CA THR A 32 1.16 -6.71 0.00
C THR A 32 2.50 -7.42 0.17
N GLU A 33 2.83 -8.34 -0.73
CA GLU A 33 4.11 -9.03 -0.65
C GLU A 33 5.27 -8.07 -0.88
N ASN A 34 5.10 -7.14 -1.81
CA ASN A 34 6.14 -6.14 -2.08
C ASN A 34 6.34 -5.19 -0.91
N ILE A 35 5.27 -4.84 -0.20
CA ILE A 35 5.37 -4.03 1.01
C ILE A 35 6.17 -4.77 2.07
N LYS A 36 5.86 -6.06 2.27
CA LYS A 36 6.57 -6.87 3.25
C LYS A 36 8.06 -6.93 2.95
N GLU A 37 8.38 -7.12 1.68
CA GLU A 37 9.78 -7.21 1.27
C GLU A 37 10.49 -5.88 1.48
N ALA A 38 9.88 -4.78 1.03
CA ALA A 38 10.49 -3.47 1.16
C ALA A 38 10.68 -3.08 2.63
N ALA A 39 9.68 -3.37 3.47
CA ALA A 39 9.77 -3.07 4.89
C ALA A 39 10.85 -3.92 5.55
N SER A 40 10.97 -5.18 5.15
CA SER A 40 11.99 -6.07 5.71
C SER A 40 13.39 -5.56 5.42
N LEU A 41 13.60 -5.06 4.21
CA LEU A 41 14.91 -4.52 3.85
C LEU A 41 15.20 -3.21 4.57
N HIS A 42 14.18 -2.37 4.72
CA HIS A 42 14.36 -1.06 5.33
C HIS A 42 14.60 -1.16 6.86
N PHE A 43 13.98 -2.15 7.50
CA PHE A 43 14.07 -2.34 8.94
C PHE A 43 14.74 -3.66 9.32
N GLU A 44 15.78 -4.01 8.58
CA GLU A 44 16.48 -5.25 8.78
C GLU A 44 17.02 -5.37 10.21
N ASP A 45 17.56 -4.29 10.76
CA ASP A 45 18.10 -4.28 12.10
C ASP A 45 17.05 -4.64 13.15
N VAL A 46 15.84 -4.11 12.99
CA VAL A 46 14.75 -4.39 13.91
C VAL A 46 14.38 -5.87 13.85
N LEU A 47 14.32 -6.42 12.65
CA LEU A 47 13.96 -7.83 12.49
C LEU A 47 15.06 -8.75 13.02
N GLU A 48 16.32 -8.36 12.85
CA GLU A 48 17.43 -9.15 13.36
C GLU A 48 17.48 -9.17 14.88
N SER A 49 16.92 -8.16 15.52
CA SER A 49 16.87 -8.14 16.99
C SER A 49 15.77 -9.03 17.54
N GLY A 50 14.99 -9.67 16.67
CA GLY A 50 13.92 -10.56 17.09
C GLY A 50 12.56 -9.88 17.20
N GLU A 51 12.48 -8.60 16.88
CA GLU A 51 11.22 -7.88 16.90
C GLU A 51 10.50 -8.02 15.57
N GLY A 52 9.20 -8.10 15.61
CA GLY A 52 8.40 -8.12 14.38
C GLY A 52 8.00 -6.71 13.99
N LEU A 53 7.52 -6.59 12.77
CA LEU A 53 6.99 -5.32 12.25
C LEU A 53 5.50 -5.47 12.03
N LYS A 54 4.75 -4.49 12.50
CA LYS A 54 3.33 -4.41 12.17
C LYS A 54 3.13 -3.34 11.13
N ILE A 55 2.41 -3.70 10.08
CA ILE A 55 2.16 -2.78 8.98
C ILE A 55 0.67 -2.55 8.89
N LEU A 56 0.29 -1.28 8.98
CA LEU A 56 -1.09 -0.86 8.79
C LEU A 56 -1.20 -0.26 7.40
N SER A 57 -2.05 -0.82 6.57
CA SER A 57 -2.29 -0.31 5.23
C SER A 57 -3.61 0.44 5.22
N ILE A 58 -3.59 1.65 4.71
CA ILE A 58 -4.78 2.48 4.58
C ILE A 58 -5.06 2.57 3.09
N SER A 59 -6.19 2.00 2.67
CA SER A 59 -6.55 1.93 1.26
C SER A 59 -7.55 3.00 0.91
N GLU A 60 -7.40 3.54 -0.28
CA GLU A 60 -8.32 4.52 -0.81
C GLU A 60 -8.94 3.97 -2.08
N PHE A 61 -10.24 3.99 -2.16
CA PHE A 61 -10.98 3.53 -3.33
C PHE A 61 -11.92 4.63 -3.77
N GLU A 62 -12.15 4.67 -5.06
CA GLU A 62 -13.13 5.60 -5.59
C GLU A 62 -14.31 4.82 -6.13
N VAL A 63 -15.52 5.24 -5.75
CA VAL A 63 -16.73 4.70 -6.33
C VAL A 63 -17.16 5.68 -7.41
N GLN A 64 -17.27 5.20 -8.62
CA GLN A 64 -17.63 6.05 -9.74
C GLN A 64 -19.05 6.60 -9.58
N PRO A 65 -19.28 7.83 -10.01
CA PRO A 65 -20.63 8.37 -9.96
C PRO A 65 -21.56 7.51 -10.82
N LEU A 66 -22.80 7.39 -10.40
CA LEU A 66 -23.80 6.70 -11.19
C LEU A 66 -24.07 7.50 -12.44
N ALA A 67 -24.35 6.80 -13.51
CA ALA A 67 -24.74 7.46 -14.74
C ALA A 67 -25.96 8.28 -14.45
N LYS A 68 -25.91 9.54 -14.86
CA LYS A 68 -26.94 10.37 -14.47
C LYS A 68 -28.07 10.15 -15.17
N ALA A 69 -28.16 9.45 -15.56
CA ALA A 69 -29.21 9.27 -16.11
C ALA A 69 -30.25 10.11 -15.93
N SER A 70 -30.10 10.22 -15.86
CA SER A 70 -30.62 10.56 -15.60
C SER A 70 -31.08 11.33 -15.13
N SER A 71 -31.06 11.49 -15.07
CA SER A 71 -31.26 12.06 -14.49
C SER A 71 -31.88 12.72 -14.52
N CYS A 72 -32.11 12.57 -14.87
CA CYS A 72 -32.71 13.23 -14.85
C CYS A 72 -32.86 13.85 -14.68
#